data_c87d03149d6c35ee5184d5666e87549f
#
_entry.id   c87d03149d6c35ee5184d5666e87549f
#
_cell.length_a   1.000
_cell.length_b   1.000
_cell.length_c   1.000
_cell.angle_alpha   90.00
_cell.angle_beta   90.00
_cell.angle_gamma   90.00
#
_symmetry.space_group_name_H-M   'P 1'
#
loop_
_entity.id
_entity.type
_entity.pdbx_description
1 polymer ?
#
loop_
_entity_poly.entity_id
_entity_poly.type
_entity_poly.pdbx_seq_one_letter_code
_entity_poly.pdbx_strand_id
1 'polypeptide(L)'
;MANRYRKIAFVFALLVCGFAAQCVTAQTAYQPSPENLQARREFQDMKFGMFIHWGVYSVLGDGEWVFHNRKLKVDEYNRLPLFFDPEKFDARTWVSLAKAAGMKYITITSRHHDGFAMFDSKVSDWNIVQRTPYKKDPLKMLAEECRRQGIKLFFYYSQLDWHNPDYYPRGATDWKNGRPDHGDWNAYLDNYMDGQLTELLTNYGPIGGIWFDGMWDKPDADWHLDKTYALIHKLQPAALIIPNHHQTPRPGEDVQTFERDLPGQNTAGFNTNYVSNQLPLESCDTLNDNWGFNIGDSNYKSAADLESRLVRAAGNNSNLLMNIGPYPNGEIDPQFVTRLQAVGEWLSKYGESIYGTRGGPIAPGNWGVTTQKDNKVYVHVLNWSAPLLALPPVAGKVTSAQMLVGGATTEFTQNANGVILKLPAASKDEIDRVIVLTMAKAGA
;
A
#
# COMPACT_ATOMS: atom_id res chain seq x y z
N MET A 1 -21.67 91.67 20.85
CA MET A 1 -21.51 92.10 19.44
C MET A 1 -20.04 91.90 19.05
N ALA A 2 -19.79 91.50 17.86
CA ALA A 2 -18.55 91.34 17.15
C ALA A 2 -17.84 89.95 17.24
N ASN A 3 -18.00 89.35 16.12
CA ASN A 3 -17.38 88.15 15.59
C ASN A 3 -15.85 88.19 15.49
N ARG A 4 -15.16 87.14 15.85
CA ARG A 4 -13.76 86.89 15.47
C ARG A 4 -13.61 85.48 14.86
N TYR A 5 -13.50 85.41 13.54
CA TYR A 5 -13.12 84.29 12.79
C TYR A 5 -11.61 83.95 13.02
N ARG A 6 -11.33 82.70 13.48
CA ARG A 6 -9.97 82.16 13.47
C ARG A 6 -9.90 81.15 12.33
N LYS A 7 -9.04 81.43 11.36
CA LYS A 7 -8.65 80.53 10.29
C LYS A 7 -7.79 79.43 10.86
N ILE A 8 -8.20 78.17 10.69
CA ILE A 8 -7.36 76.98 10.95
C ILE A 8 -6.87 76.49 9.60
N ALA A 9 -5.53 76.52 9.42
CA ALA A 9 -4.86 75.95 8.27
C ALA A 9 -4.69 74.47 8.52
N PHE A 10 -5.29 73.62 7.63
CA PHE A 10 -5.03 72.19 7.61
C PHE A 10 -3.76 71.90 6.80
N VAL A 11 -2.75 71.34 7.47
CA VAL A 11 -1.57 70.77 6.83
C VAL A 11 -1.90 69.32 6.51
N PHE A 12 -2.05 68.98 5.21
CA PHE A 12 -2.15 67.60 4.74
C PHE A 12 -0.74 66.97 4.71
N ALA A 13 -0.46 66.10 5.66
CA ALA A 13 0.71 65.20 5.60
C ALA A 13 0.34 63.97 4.75
N LEU A 14 0.85 63.87 3.53
CA LEU A 14 0.81 62.69 2.70
C LEU A 14 1.72 61.60 3.34
N LEU A 15 1.09 60.61 4.01
CA LEU A 15 1.76 59.38 4.39
C LEU A 15 1.72 58.45 3.13
N VAL A 16 2.87 58.34 2.47
CA VAL A 16 3.13 57.30 1.46
C VAL A 16 3.37 56.01 2.19
N CYS A 17 2.33 55.19 2.39
CA CYS A 17 2.48 53.78 2.78
C CYS A 17 3.06 53.02 1.60
N GLY A 18 4.36 52.73 1.63
CA GLY A 18 4.99 51.78 0.73
C GLY A 18 4.46 50.37 1.06
N PHE A 19 3.55 49.86 0.29
CA PHE A 19 3.21 48.43 0.27
C PHE A 19 4.40 47.71 -0.34
N ALA A 20 5.28 47.12 0.49
CA ALA A 20 6.17 46.08 0.07
C ALA A 20 5.30 44.88 -0.30
N ALA A 21 5.04 44.68 -1.58
CA ALA A 21 4.46 43.45 -2.10
C ALA A 21 5.46 42.33 -1.78
N GLN A 22 5.24 41.62 -0.67
CA GLN A 22 5.85 40.32 -0.48
C GLN A 22 5.30 39.45 -1.62
N CYS A 23 6.13 39.17 -2.62
CA CYS A 23 5.91 38.06 -3.53
C CYS A 23 5.89 36.79 -2.69
N VAL A 24 4.71 36.41 -2.19
CA VAL A 24 4.45 35.04 -1.80
C VAL A 24 4.56 34.26 -3.11
N THR A 25 5.71 33.63 -3.33
CA THR A 25 5.83 32.62 -4.36
C THR A 25 4.80 31.56 -4.01
N ALA A 26 3.67 31.55 -4.72
CA ALA A 26 2.72 30.47 -4.63
C ALA A 26 3.50 29.20 -4.94
N GLN A 27 3.65 28.35 -3.93
CA GLN A 27 4.25 27.02 -4.10
C GLN A 27 3.42 26.36 -5.18
N THR A 28 4.01 26.13 -6.34
CA THR A 28 3.28 25.50 -7.45
C THR A 28 2.83 24.14 -6.96
N ALA A 29 1.50 23.94 -6.95
CA ALA A 29 0.91 22.68 -6.54
C ALA A 29 1.61 21.55 -7.29
N TYR A 30 2.02 20.49 -6.57
CA TYR A 30 2.66 19.31 -7.16
C TYR A 30 1.87 18.83 -8.37
N GLN A 31 2.55 18.63 -9.49
CA GLN A 31 2.00 18.06 -10.70
C GLN A 31 2.75 16.76 -11.02
N PRO A 32 2.06 15.61 -11.05
CA PRO A 32 2.69 14.34 -11.40
C PRO A 32 3.19 14.36 -12.83
N SER A 33 4.38 13.78 -13.06
CA SER A 33 4.93 13.63 -14.40
C SER A 33 4.10 12.65 -15.25
N PRO A 34 4.24 12.66 -16.60
CA PRO A 34 3.63 11.65 -17.46
C PRO A 34 4.01 10.22 -17.08
N GLU A 35 5.27 9.99 -16.68
CA GLU A 35 5.79 8.71 -16.22
C GLU A 35 5.12 8.27 -14.92
N ASN A 36 4.92 9.19 -13.97
CA ASN A 36 4.22 8.91 -12.72
C ASN A 36 2.74 8.59 -12.98
N LEU A 37 2.06 9.37 -13.82
CA LEU A 37 0.66 9.10 -14.20
C LEU A 37 0.50 7.74 -14.89
N GLN A 38 1.47 7.33 -15.71
CA GLN A 38 1.50 6.00 -16.31
C GLN A 38 1.69 4.92 -15.25
N ALA A 39 2.63 5.11 -14.32
CA ALA A 39 2.88 4.17 -13.23
C ALA A 39 1.65 3.99 -12.31
N ARG A 40 0.90 5.07 -12.03
CA ARG A 40 -0.38 5.01 -11.28
C ARG A 40 -1.41 4.12 -12.01
N ARG A 41 -1.55 4.26 -13.34
CA ARG A 41 -2.46 3.41 -14.14
C ARG A 41 -2.03 1.95 -14.12
N GLU A 42 -0.74 1.69 -14.35
CA GLU A 42 -0.17 0.34 -14.28
C GLU A 42 -0.39 -0.30 -12.91
N PHE A 43 -0.19 0.47 -11.84
CA PHE A 43 -0.43 0.02 -10.46
C PHE A 43 -1.89 -0.38 -10.25
N GLN A 44 -2.85 0.43 -10.71
CA GLN A 44 -4.28 0.09 -10.63
C GLN A 44 -4.63 -1.20 -11.39
N ASP A 45 -3.92 -1.51 -12.48
CA ASP A 45 -4.15 -2.70 -13.29
C ASP A 45 -3.59 -3.97 -12.66
N MET A 46 -2.59 -3.86 -11.79
CA MET A 46 -1.92 -4.99 -11.12
C MET A 46 -2.81 -5.75 -10.15
N LYS A 47 -3.68 -5.09 -9.43
CA LYS A 47 -4.69 -5.58 -8.48
C LYS A 47 -4.21 -6.42 -7.31
N PHE A 48 -3.16 -7.24 -7.44
CA PHE A 48 -2.73 -8.18 -6.42
C PHE A 48 -1.21 -8.15 -6.24
N GLY A 49 -0.75 -7.96 -4.99
CA GLY A 49 0.64 -7.91 -4.60
C GLY A 49 0.95 -8.74 -3.37
N MET A 50 2.23 -9.10 -3.19
CA MET A 50 2.77 -9.74 -1.99
C MET A 50 3.43 -8.70 -1.11
N PHE A 51 3.00 -8.60 0.13
CA PHE A 51 3.72 -7.87 1.17
C PHE A 51 4.63 -8.83 1.92
N ILE A 52 5.84 -8.42 2.27
CA ILE A 52 6.78 -9.24 3.02
C ILE A 52 7.31 -8.43 4.19
N HIS A 53 6.92 -8.83 5.42
CA HIS A 53 7.51 -8.31 6.65
C HIS A 53 8.60 -9.26 7.13
N TRP A 54 9.84 -8.89 6.91
CA TRP A 54 10.99 -9.72 7.24
C TRP A 54 12.18 -8.86 7.68
N GLY A 55 12.75 -9.20 8.82
CA GLY A 55 13.84 -8.45 9.44
C GLY A 55 14.42 -9.18 10.63
N VAL A 56 15.37 -8.54 11.31
CA VAL A 56 16.04 -9.08 12.49
C VAL A 56 15.08 -9.42 13.65
N TYR A 57 13.92 -8.77 13.72
CA TYR A 57 12.85 -9.08 14.67
C TYR A 57 12.31 -10.51 14.52
N SER A 58 12.41 -11.11 13.34
CA SER A 58 11.97 -12.50 13.10
C SER A 58 12.71 -13.52 13.96
N VAL A 59 13.94 -13.21 14.43
CA VAL A 59 14.73 -14.06 15.32
C VAL A 59 14.00 -14.37 16.62
N LEU A 60 13.23 -13.41 17.14
CA LEU A 60 12.49 -13.59 18.40
C LEU A 60 11.16 -14.32 18.22
N GLY A 61 10.66 -14.46 16.98
CA GLY A 61 9.43 -15.20 16.69
C GLY A 61 8.19 -14.64 17.38
N ASP A 62 8.09 -13.31 17.54
CA ASP A 62 7.01 -12.63 18.25
C ASP A 62 6.52 -11.38 17.51
N GLY A 63 6.55 -11.46 16.17
CA GLY A 63 6.11 -10.40 15.28
C GLY A 63 7.13 -9.25 15.16
N GLU A 64 6.81 -8.32 14.27
CA GLU A 64 7.68 -7.18 13.91
C GLU A 64 7.75 -6.08 14.98
N TRP A 65 6.77 -6.05 15.88
CA TRP A 65 6.71 -5.09 17.00
C TRP A 65 7.41 -5.58 18.28
N VAL A 66 8.08 -6.72 18.25
CA VAL A 66 8.68 -7.36 19.43
C VAL A 66 9.61 -6.44 20.20
N PHE A 67 10.38 -5.58 19.53
CA PHE A 67 11.26 -4.59 20.16
C PHE A 67 10.47 -3.66 21.08
N HIS A 68 9.36 -3.12 20.59
CA HIS A 68 8.46 -2.26 21.36
C HIS A 68 7.65 -3.06 22.39
N ASN A 69 7.00 -4.15 21.98
CA ASN A 69 6.06 -4.88 22.83
C ASN A 69 6.71 -5.46 24.09
N ARG A 70 7.94 -5.96 23.95
CA ARG A 70 8.75 -6.47 25.08
C ARG A 70 9.54 -5.38 25.79
N LYS A 71 9.45 -4.11 25.35
CA LYS A 71 10.20 -2.96 25.92
C LYS A 71 11.70 -3.23 26.04
N LEU A 72 12.28 -3.92 25.03
CA LEU A 72 13.69 -4.27 25.02
C LEU A 72 14.58 -3.02 25.04
N LYS A 73 15.80 -3.18 25.56
CA LYS A 73 16.82 -2.13 25.48
C LYS A 73 17.56 -2.21 24.15
N VAL A 74 18.10 -1.08 23.68
CA VAL A 74 18.87 -1.04 22.43
C VAL A 74 20.09 -1.97 22.50
N ASP A 75 20.79 -2.03 23.63
CA ASP A 75 21.94 -2.91 23.82
C ASP A 75 21.57 -4.40 23.83
N GLU A 76 20.36 -4.75 24.26
CA GLU A 76 19.82 -6.11 24.15
C GLU A 76 19.47 -6.43 22.70
N TYR A 77 18.75 -5.52 22.04
CA TYR A 77 18.30 -5.69 20.65
C TYR A 77 19.49 -5.73 19.68
N ASN A 78 20.57 -5.01 19.94
CA ASN A 78 21.80 -4.99 19.16
C ASN A 78 22.49 -6.36 19.05
N ARG A 79 22.08 -7.35 19.84
CA ARG A 79 22.61 -8.71 19.77
C ARG A 79 21.87 -9.59 18.77
N LEU A 80 20.63 -9.24 18.40
CA LEU A 80 19.80 -10.07 17.52
C LEU A 80 20.42 -10.29 16.14
N PRO A 81 21.07 -9.31 15.49
CA PRO A 81 21.69 -9.55 14.19
C PRO A 81 22.72 -10.68 14.17
N LEU A 82 23.36 -11.01 15.31
CA LEU A 82 24.30 -12.12 15.41
C LEU A 82 23.63 -13.50 15.21
N PHE A 83 22.31 -13.56 15.37
CA PHE A 83 21.48 -14.77 15.22
C PHE A 83 20.64 -14.75 13.94
N PHE A 84 20.74 -13.66 13.15
CA PHE A 84 20.02 -13.52 11.90
C PHE A 84 20.92 -13.93 10.74
N ASP A 85 20.82 -15.20 10.35
CA ASP A 85 21.59 -15.79 9.24
C ASP A 85 20.63 -16.49 8.27
N PRO A 86 20.03 -15.77 7.32
CA PRO A 86 19.04 -16.33 6.40
C PRO A 86 19.68 -17.16 5.27
N GLU A 87 20.38 -18.25 5.61
CA GLU A 87 21.06 -19.12 4.65
C GLU A 87 20.14 -19.74 3.61
N LYS A 88 18.84 -19.89 3.95
CA LYS A 88 17.83 -20.50 3.09
C LYS A 88 17.04 -19.48 2.27
N PHE A 89 17.37 -18.20 2.37
CA PHE A 89 16.78 -17.20 1.50
C PHE A 89 17.15 -17.45 0.05
N ASP A 90 16.12 -17.63 -0.79
CA ASP A 90 16.26 -17.75 -2.23
C ASP A 90 15.27 -16.80 -2.93
N ALA A 91 15.80 -15.72 -3.51
CA ALA A 91 15.03 -14.72 -4.22
C ALA A 91 14.20 -15.31 -5.37
N ARG A 92 14.74 -16.34 -6.06
CA ARG A 92 14.02 -17.04 -7.13
C ARG A 92 12.76 -17.70 -6.61
N THR A 93 12.86 -18.44 -5.51
CA THR A 93 11.73 -19.13 -4.87
C THR A 93 10.67 -18.12 -4.43
N TRP A 94 11.07 -17.01 -3.80
CA TRP A 94 10.14 -15.99 -3.34
C TRP A 94 9.37 -15.32 -4.49
N VAL A 95 10.09 -14.89 -5.53
CA VAL A 95 9.47 -14.23 -6.70
C VAL A 95 8.64 -15.23 -7.50
N SER A 96 9.08 -16.49 -7.62
CA SER A 96 8.31 -17.53 -8.32
C SER A 96 7.01 -17.85 -7.59
N LEU A 97 7.00 -17.85 -6.25
CA LEU A 97 5.78 -18.01 -5.46
C LEU A 97 4.80 -16.85 -5.70
N ALA A 98 5.28 -15.59 -5.64
CA ALA A 98 4.43 -14.43 -5.94
C ALA A 98 3.82 -14.53 -7.34
N LYS A 99 4.63 -14.90 -8.34
CA LYS A 99 4.17 -15.10 -9.72
C LYS A 99 3.17 -16.24 -9.85
N ALA A 100 3.40 -17.38 -9.20
CA ALA A 100 2.51 -18.52 -9.19
C ALA A 100 1.17 -18.20 -8.50
N ALA A 101 1.20 -17.36 -7.46
CA ALA A 101 0.00 -16.83 -6.80
C ALA A 101 -0.79 -15.83 -7.67
N GLY A 102 -0.28 -15.45 -8.86
CA GLY A 102 -0.89 -14.44 -9.73
C GLY A 102 -0.52 -13.01 -9.36
N MET A 103 0.30 -12.77 -8.35
CA MET A 103 0.72 -11.44 -7.92
C MET A 103 1.55 -10.74 -8.98
N LYS A 104 1.43 -9.42 -9.08
CA LYS A 104 2.10 -8.59 -10.09
C LYS A 104 3.21 -7.73 -9.49
N TYR A 105 3.23 -7.57 -8.19
CA TYR A 105 4.24 -6.79 -7.47
C TYR A 105 4.53 -7.39 -6.10
N ILE A 106 5.69 -7.02 -5.58
CA ILE A 106 6.14 -7.34 -4.22
C ILE A 106 6.48 -6.03 -3.53
N THR A 107 6.00 -5.85 -2.29
CA THR A 107 6.45 -4.82 -1.36
C THR A 107 7.17 -5.53 -0.21
N ILE A 108 8.41 -5.13 0.09
CA ILE A 108 9.21 -5.74 1.17
C ILE A 108 9.75 -4.70 2.13
N THR A 109 9.78 -5.03 3.42
CA THR A 109 10.40 -4.17 4.43
C THR A 109 11.89 -4.01 4.16
N SER A 110 12.28 -2.85 3.61
CA SER A 110 13.70 -2.48 3.50
C SER A 110 14.27 -2.05 4.85
N ARG A 111 13.44 -1.44 5.68
CA ARG A 111 13.68 -1.08 7.07
C ARG A 111 12.34 -0.96 7.80
N HIS A 112 12.16 -1.69 8.91
CA HIS A 112 10.98 -1.57 9.77
C HIS A 112 11.25 -0.60 10.93
N HIS A 113 10.33 -0.48 11.89
CA HIS A 113 10.41 0.46 13.03
C HIS A 113 11.60 0.23 13.96
N ASP A 114 12.24 -0.94 13.91
CA ASP A 114 13.48 -1.24 14.62
C ASP A 114 14.73 -0.58 14.01
N GLY A 115 14.55 0.15 12.91
CA GLY A 115 15.61 0.86 12.21
C GLY A 115 16.60 -0.02 11.47
N PHE A 116 16.46 -1.38 11.52
CA PHE A 116 17.42 -2.29 10.91
C PHE A 116 17.25 -2.35 9.39
N ALA A 117 18.29 -1.93 8.66
CA ALA A 117 18.28 -1.96 7.20
C ALA A 117 18.55 -3.37 6.67
N MET A 118 17.61 -3.92 5.90
CA MET A 118 17.72 -5.23 5.23
C MET A 118 18.53 -5.18 3.93
N PHE A 119 19.34 -4.13 3.74
CA PHE A 119 20.17 -3.87 2.57
C PHE A 119 21.53 -3.30 2.96
N ASP A 120 22.48 -3.26 2.02
CA ASP A 120 23.84 -2.76 2.22
C ASP A 120 23.90 -1.22 2.29
N SER A 121 23.32 -0.64 3.35
CA SER A 121 23.35 0.80 3.57
C SER A 121 24.75 1.26 3.92
N LYS A 122 25.19 2.39 3.33
CA LYS A 122 26.43 3.09 3.69
C LYS A 122 26.16 4.27 4.64
N VAL A 123 24.88 4.63 4.80
CA VAL A 123 24.43 5.68 5.73
C VAL A 123 24.53 5.20 7.19
N SER A 124 24.32 3.91 7.43
CA SER A 124 24.35 3.32 8.77
C SER A 124 24.94 1.91 8.74
N ASP A 125 25.72 1.56 9.76
CA ASP A 125 26.19 0.18 9.96
C ASP A 125 25.14 -0.74 10.62
N TRP A 126 23.98 -0.19 11.04
CA TRP A 126 22.85 -0.95 11.55
C TRP A 126 22.10 -1.60 10.39
N ASN A 127 22.76 -2.58 9.73
CA ASN A 127 22.26 -3.24 8.55
C ASN A 127 22.69 -4.71 8.47
N ILE A 128 22.00 -5.46 7.61
CA ILE A 128 22.18 -6.90 7.44
C ILE A 128 23.60 -7.27 7.00
N VAL A 129 24.25 -6.48 6.15
CA VAL A 129 25.59 -6.80 5.63
C VAL A 129 26.65 -6.58 6.71
N GLN A 130 26.54 -5.52 7.51
CA GLN A 130 27.55 -5.18 8.50
C GLN A 130 27.38 -5.98 9.80
N ARG A 131 26.15 -6.21 10.25
CA ARG A 131 25.85 -6.71 11.60
C ARG A 131 25.53 -8.19 11.69
N THR A 132 25.19 -8.86 10.56
CA THR A 132 24.82 -10.28 10.59
C THR A 132 25.94 -11.22 10.06
N PRO A 133 25.89 -12.52 10.36
CA PRO A 133 26.75 -13.53 9.72
C PRO A 133 26.50 -13.65 8.22
N TYR A 134 25.30 -13.36 7.74
CA TYR A 134 24.87 -13.52 6.35
C TYR A 134 25.68 -12.71 5.35
N LYS A 135 26.09 -11.50 5.68
CA LYS A 135 27.00 -10.64 4.89
C LYS A 135 26.60 -10.38 3.45
N LYS A 136 25.34 -10.59 3.07
CA LYS A 136 24.81 -10.37 1.71
C LYS A 136 23.64 -9.39 1.77
N ASP A 137 23.34 -8.80 0.62
CA ASP A 137 22.19 -7.90 0.43
C ASP A 137 21.03 -8.67 -0.22
N PRO A 138 20.02 -9.10 0.55
CA PRO A 138 18.89 -9.84 0.01
C PRO A 138 17.98 -8.97 -0.87
N LEU A 139 17.91 -7.65 -0.61
CA LEU A 139 17.08 -6.77 -1.43
C LEU A 139 17.65 -6.58 -2.82
N LYS A 140 18.97 -6.59 -2.97
CA LYS A 140 19.62 -6.56 -4.29
C LYS A 140 19.31 -7.83 -5.07
N MET A 141 19.44 -9.00 -4.42
CA MET A 141 19.11 -10.29 -5.03
C MET A 141 17.63 -10.35 -5.44
N LEU A 142 16.74 -9.83 -4.59
CA LEU A 142 15.30 -9.79 -4.86
C LEU A 142 14.98 -8.84 -6.02
N ALA A 143 15.60 -7.66 -6.08
CA ALA A 143 15.41 -6.68 -7.15
C ALA A 143 15.83 -7.23 -8.52
N GLU A 144 16.97 -7.93 -8.58
CA GLU A 144 17.46 -8.60 -9.78
C GLU A 144 16.49 -9.69 -10.26
N GLU A 145 15.99 -10.49 -9.33
CA GLU A 145 15.07 -11.57 -9.65
C GLU A 145 13.68 -11.07 -10.03
N CYS A 146 13.15 -10.04 -9.37
CA CYS A 146 11.91 -9.38 -9.73
C CYS A 146 11.95 -8.87 -11.18
N ARG A 147 13.03 -8.20 -11.58
CA ARG A 147 13.24 -7.76 -12.97
C ARG A 147 13.26 -8.94 -13.93
N ARG A 148 13.97 -10.01 -13.58
CA ARG A 148 14.07 -11.22 -14.42
C ARG A 148 12.72 -11.89 -14.65
N GLN A 149 11.84 -11.91 -13.64
CA GLN A 149 10.54 -12.57 -13.72
C GLN A 149 9.38 -11.63 -14.12
N GLY A 150 9.63 -10.32 -14.26
CA GLY A 150 8.61 -9.32 -14.62
C GLY A 150 7.66 -8.99 -13.47
N ILE A 151 8.12 -9.07 -12.22
CA ILE A 151 7.40 -8.63 -11.01
C ILE A 151 7.90 -7.23 -10.64
N LYS A 152 6.99 -6.30 -10.35
CA LYS A 152 7.35 -4.95 -9.90
C LYS A 152 7.76 -5.01 -8.42
N LEU A 153 8.88 -4.38 -8.04
CA LEU A 153 9.35 -4.35 -6.65
C LEU A 153 9.11 -2.97 -6.04
N PHE A 154 8.55 -2.94 -4.84
CA PHE A 154 8.41 -1.76 -3.98
C PHE A 154 9.16 -1.98 -2.68
N PHE A 155 9.73 -0.92 -2.12
CA PHE A 155 10.35 -0.97 -0.81
C PHE A 155 9.46 -0.30 0.23
N TYR A 156 9.04 -1.07 1.24
CA TYR A 156 8.50 -0.48 2.47
C TYR A 156 9.65 0.18 3.23
N TYR A 157 9.41 1.37 3.71
CA TYR A 157 10.36 2.13 4.51
C TYR A 157 9.66 2.77 5.70
N SER A 158 10.05 2.39 6.91
CA SER A 158 9.55 3.03 8.12
C SER A 158 10.15 4.41 8.32
N GLN A 159 9.29 5.41 8.48
CA GLN A 159 9.70 6.75 8.91
C GLN A 159 9.95 6.81 10.43
N LEU A 160 9.25 5.96 11.18
CA LEU A 160 9.50 5.73 12.61
C LEU A 160 10.78 4.91 12.81
N ASP A 161 11.56 5.24 13.86
CA ASP A 161 12.78 4.51 14.22
C ASP A 161 12.95 4.44 15.75
N TRP A 162 12.81 3.23 16.28
CA TRP A 162 13.00 2.97 17.71
C TRP A 162 14.47 2.79 18.12
N HIS A 163 15.39 2.75 17.16
CA HIS A 163 16.81 2.49 17.38
C HIS A 163 17.66 3.75 17.24
N ASN A 164 17.40 4.57 16.22
CA ASN A 164 18.22 5.74 15.90
C ASN A 164 18.13 6.82 17.00
N PRO A 165 19.27 7.32 17.56
CA PRO A 165 19.27 8.37 18.54
C PRO A 165 18.68 9.69 18.01
N ASP A 166 18.90 10.03 16.74
CA ASP A 166 18.44 11.28 16.12
C ASP A 166 16.94 11.31 15.83
N TYR A 167 16.22 10.15 15.93
CA TYR A 167 14.76 10.15 15.99
C TYR A 167 14.30 10.77 17.32
N TYR A 168 14.48 12.08 17.42
CA TYR A 168 14.24 12.88 18.63
C TYR A 168 13.58 14.24 18.25
N PRO A 169 12.62 14.80 19.03
CA PRO A 169 12.03 14.20 20.25
C PRO A 169 11.32 12.88 19.97
N ARG A 170 11.13 12.06 21.02
CA ARG A 170 10.50 10.73 20.90
C ARG A 170 9.05 10.85 20.47
N GLY A 171 8.56 9.83 19.74
CA GLY A 171 7.18 9.74 19.30
C GLY A 171 6.24 9.08 20.30
N ALA A 172 5.01 8.83 19.89
CA ALA A 172 3.96 8.27 20.74
C ALA A 172 4.23 6.83 21.20
N THR A 173 5.00 6.06 20.42
CA THR A 173 5.33 4.66 20.73
C THR A 173 6.65 4.50 21.48
N ASP A 174 7.25 5.58 21.99
CA ASP A 174 8.55 5.52 22.67
C ASP A 174 8.47 4.85 24.05
N TRP A 175 9.62 4.34 24.49
CA TRP A 175 9.88 3.86 25.85
C TRP A 175 11.33 4.10 26.23
N LYS A 176 11.67 3.99 27.52
CA LYS A 176 13.06 4.13 28.01
C LYS A 176 13.92 2.94 27.57
N ASN A 177 14.36 2.94 26.30
CA ASN A 177 15.11 1.84 25.68
C ASN A 177 16.63 2.01 25.73
N GLY A 178 17.14 3.03 26.35
CA GLY A 178 18.60 3.27 26.49
C GLY A 178 19.19 4.22 25.44
N ARG A 179 18.38 4.74 24.49
CA ARG A 179 18.82 5.82 23.61
C ARG A 179 19.07 7.11 24.39
N PRO A 180 20.00 7.97 23.92
CA PRO A 180 20.19 9.31 24.50
C PRO A 180 18.89 10.13 24.52
N ASP A 181 18.72 10.99 25.54
CA ASP A 181 17.58 11.93 25.63
C ASP A 181 17.84 13.22 24.85
N HIS A 182 18.56 13.13 23.75
CA HIS A 182 18.82 14.20 22.78
C HIS A 182 19.11 13.57 21.41
N GLY A 183 18.93 14.35 20.35
CA GLY A 183 19.21 13.96 18.98
C GLY A 183 18.90 15.12 18.04
N ASP A 184 19.24 14.96 16.78
CA ASP A 184 19.01 15.95 15.72
C ASP A 184 17.98 15.45 14.72
N TRP A 185 16.75 15.97 14.83
CA TRP A 185 15.63 15.60 13.96
C TRP A 185 15.92 15.88 12.48
N ASN A 186 16.58 16.99 12.17
CA ASN A 186 16.92 17.32 10.78
C ASN A 186 18.01 16.37 10.24
N ALA A 187 18.98 16.00 11.06
CA ALA A 187 19.97 14.99 10.69
C ALA A 187 19.31 13.63 10.43
N TYR A 188 18.31 13.25 11.24
CA TYR A 188 17.53 12.04 11.00
C TYR A 188 16.82 12.09 9.66
N LEU A 189 16.12 13.17 9.32
CA LEU A 189 15.36 13.29 8.07
C LEU A 189 16.29 13.43 6.86
N ASP A 190 17.17 14.44 6.90
CA ASP A 190 17.90 14.91 5.73
C ASP A 190 19.12 14.04 5.39
N ASN A 191 19.79 13.49 6.42
CA ASN A 191 21.01 12.71 6.22
C ASN A 191 20.74 11.20 6.30
N TYR A 192 19.97 10.78 7.30
CA TYR A 192 19.74 9.35 7.51
C TYR A 192 18.60 8.80 6.62
N MET A 193 17.41 9.37 6.72
CA MET A 193 16.25 8.89 5.96
C MET A 193 16.41 9.14 4.46
N ASP A 194 16.65 10.41 4.05
CA ASP A 194 16.85 10.77 2.63
C ASP A 194 18.11 10.12 2.04
N GLY A 195 19.13 9.89 2.87
CA GLY A 195 20.33 9.14 2.48
C GLY A 195 20.01 7.70 2.12
N GLN A 196 19.31 6.95 2.98
CA GLN A 196 18.89 5.58 2.74
C GLN A 196 17.89 5.47 1.58
N LEU A 197 16.95 6.41 1.45
CA LEU A 197 16.05 6.48 0.30
C LEU A 197 16.81 6.69 -1.00
N THR A 198 17.85 7.53 -0.99
CA THR A 198 18.74 7.72 -2.15
C THR A 198 19.42 6.41 -2.54
N GLU A 199 19.93 5.65 -1.57
CA GLU A 199 20.53 4.33 -1.82
C GLU A 199 19.53 3.37 -2.46
N LEU A 200 18.31 3.26 -1.91
CA LEU A 200 17.25 2.39 -2.44
C LEU A 200 16.82 2.77 -3.85
N LEU A 201 16.78 4.07 -4.17
CA LEU A 201 16.37 4.57 -5.47
C LEU A 201 17.49 4.54 -6.53
N THR A 202 18.77 4.38 -6.13
CA THR A 202 19.90 4.43 -7.09
C THR A 202 20.61 3.10 -7.28
N ASN A 203 20.61 2.21 -6.26
CA ASN A 203 21.46 1.01 -6.28
C ASN A 203 20.71 -0.28 -6.66
N TYR A 204 19.37 -0.24 -6.77
CA TYR A 204 18.52 -1.43 -6.96
C TYR A 204 17.86 -1.46 -8.36
N GLY A 205 18.22 -0.52 -9.24
CA GLY A 205 17.61 -0.34 -10.56
C GLY A 205 16.20 0.28 -10.48
N PRO A 206 15.42 0.20 -11.56
CA PRO A 206 14.05 0.73 -11.53
C PRO A 206 13.18 -0.04 -10.54
N ILE A 207 12.57 0.69 -9.59
CA ILE A 207 11.62 0.14 -8.61
C ILE A 207 10.21 0.69 -8.85
N GLY A 208 9.20 0.03 -8.29
CA GLY A 208 7.81 0.49 -8.36
C GLY A 208 7.55 1.73 -7.52
N GLY A 209 8.22 1.86 -6.39
CA GLY A 209 8.07 2.99 -5.48
C GLY A 209 8.49 2.69 -4.04
N ILE A 210 8.19 3.66 -3.19
CA ILE A 210 8.43 3.57 -1.73
C ILE A 210 7.09 3.53 -1.01
N TRP A 211 6.92 2.54 -0.17
CA TRP A 211 5.78 2.34 0.73
C TRP A 211 6.16 2.83 2.12
N PHE A 212 5.68 4.00 2.50
CA PHE A 212 5.99 4.65 3.78
C PHE A 212 5.07 4.22 4.90
N ASP A 213 5.64 4.12 6.12
CA ASP A 213 4.90 3.85 7.33
C ASP A 213 5.52 4.57 8.54
N GLY A 214 4.76 4.68 9.64
CA GLY A 214 5.28 5.17 10.91
C GLY A 214 5.16 6.69 11.12
N MET A 215 4.70 7.47 10.14
CA MET A 215 4.49 8.91 10.32
C MET A 215 3.44 9.22 11.40
N TRP A 216 2.50 8.31 11.61
CA TRP A 216 1.47 8.38 12.64
C TRP A 216 2.03 8.41 14.08
N ASP A 217 3.28 8.01 14.30
CA ASP A 217 3.96 8.10 15.60
C ASP A 217 4.22 9.56 16.04
N LYS A 218 4.38 10.47 15.06
CA LYS A 218 4.60 11.91 15.26
C LYS A 218 3.79 12.71 14.25
N PRO A 219 2.44 12.70 14.35
CA PRO A 219 1.56 13.25 13.30
C PRO A 219 1.71 14.75 13.07
N ASP A 220 2.15 15.49 14.10
CA ASP A 220 2.32 16.95 14.07
C ASP A 220 3.76 17.39 13.80
N ALA A 221 4.72 16.45 13.58
CA ALA A 221 6.09 16.81 13.29
C ALA A 221 6.24 17.34 11.86
N ASP A 222 7.20 18.23 11.67
CA ASP A 222 7.65 18.58 10.32
C ASP A 222 8.55 17.45 9.79
N TRP A 223 8.01 16.69 8.86
CA TRP A 223 8.66 15.52 8.23
C TRP A 223 9.45 15.88 6.98
N HIS A 224 9.55 17.14 6.61
CA HIS A 224 10.17 17.60 5.35
C HIS A 224 9.64 16.85 4.09
N LEU A 225 8.36 16.45 4.09
CA LEU A 225 7.79 15.58 3.06
C LEU A 225 7.95 16.13 1.65
N ASP A 226 7.77 17.44 1.46
CA ASP A 226 7.94 18.07 0.14
C ASP A 226 9.34 17.82 -0.42
N LYS A 227 10.37 17.90 0.43
CA LYS A 227 11.77 17.65 0.06
C LYS A 227 11.99 16.17 -0.26
N THR A 228 11.55 15.28 0.61
CA THR A 228 11.70 13.82 0.44
C THR A 228 10.93 13.33 -0.81
N TYR A 229 9.70 13.79 -1.02
CA TYR A 229 8.91 13.40 -2.19
C TYR A 229 9.51 13.95 -3.49
N ALA A 230 10.02 15.19 -3.48
CA ALA A 230 10.75 15.76 -4.62
C ALA A 230 12.05 14.98 -4.92
N LEU A 231 12.76 14.51 -3.89
CA LEU A 231 13.95 13.66 -4.05
C LEU A 231 13.59 12.34 -4.75
N ILE A 232 12.53 11.66 -4.31
CA ILE A 232 12.08 10.39 -4.90
C ILE A 232 11.73 10.58 -6.38
N HIS A 233 10.87 11.55 -6.70
CA HIS A 233 10.44 11.80 -8.08
C HIS A 233 11.58 12.31 -8.98
N LYS A 234 12.58 13.00 -8.40
CA LYS A 234 13.80 13.40 -9.13
C LYS A 234 14.67 12.20 -9.49
N LEU A 235 14.83 11.25 -8.58
CA LEU A 235 15.69 10.08 -8.79
C LEU A 235 15.02 9.05 -9.70
N GLN A 236 13.72 8.81 -9.49
CA GLN A 236 12.92 7.90 -10.31
C GLN A 236 11.51 8.50 -10.54
N PRO A 237 11.27 9.22 -11.65
CA PRO A 237 9.98 9.88 -11.91
C PRO A 237 8.76 8.95 -11.94
N ALA A 238 8.96 7.68 -12.25
CA ALA A 238 7.90 6.66 -12.25
C ALA A 238 7.70 5.96 -10.90
N ALA A 239 8.59 6.19 -9.91
CA ALA A 239 8.44 5.58 -8.59
C ALA A 239 7.24 6.18 -7.85
N LEU A 240 6.33 5.33 -7.36
CA LEU A 240 5.15 5.74 -6.63
C LEU A 240 5.47 5.98 -5.16
N ILE A 241 4.87 7.01 -4.59
CA ILE A 241 4.87 7.30 -3.16
C ILE A 241 3.57 6.78 -2.56
N ILE A 242 3.69 5.78 -1.71
CA ILE A 242 2.56 5.05 -1.11
C ILE A 242 2.62 5.23 0.41
N PRO A 243 1.87 6.18 0.99
CA PRO A 243 1.93 6.45 2.43
C PRO A 243 0.92 5.63 3.21
N ASN A 244 1.31 5.09 4.37
CA ASN A 244 0.41 4.49 5.36
C ASN A 244 0.35 5.35 6.63
N HIS A 245 0.01 6.61 6.47
CA HIS A 245 -0.04 7.55 7.60
C HIS A 245 -1.44 7.72 8.20
N HIS A 246 -2.45 7.05 7.65
CA HIS A 246 -3.85 7.10 8.10
C HIS A 246 -4.47 8.50 8.10
N GLN A 247 -3.99 9.39 7.23
CA GLN A 247 -4.47 10.76 7.08
C GLN A 247 -4.96 10.99 5.64
N THR A 248 -5.57 12.15 5.42
CA THR A 248 -5.91 12.62 4.07
C THR A 248 -4.66 12.65 3.18
N PRO A 249 -4.73 12.12 1.95
CA PRO A 249 -3.61 12.17 1.02
C PRO A 249 -3.06 13.59 0.83
N ARG A 250 -1.74 13.71 0.77
CA ARG A 250 -1.00 14.96 0.62
C ARG A 250 -0.52 15.15 -0.82
N PRO A 251 -0.22 16.38 -1.25
CA PRO A 251 0.44 16.62 -2.54
C PRO A 251 1.72 15.79 -2.66
N GLY A 252 1.91 15.15 -3.81
CA GLY A 252 3.07 14.29 -4.05
C GLY A 252 2.85 12.81 -3.75
N GLU A 253 1.77 12.45 -3.09
CA GLU A 253 1.39 11.05 -2.85
C GLU A 253 0.63 10.47 -4.04
N ASP A 254 0.89 9.20 -4.33
CA ASP A 254 0.45 8.55 -5.57
C ASP A 254 -0.64 7.50 -5.34
N VAL A 255 -0.78 7.00 -4.11
CA VAL A 255 -1.72 5.94 -3.72
C VAL A 255 -2.30 6.28 -2.37
N GLN A 256 -3.56 5.92 -2.12
CA GLN A 256 -4.13 5.93 -0.77
C GLN A 256 -4.24 4.50 -0.25
N THR A 257 -3.76 4.27 0.98
CA THR A 257 -3.74 2.95 1.64
C THR A 257 -4.87 2.79 2.65
N PHE A 258 -5.30 1.54 2.85
CA PHE A 258 -6.29 1.11 3.84
C PHE A 258 -5.78 -0.14 4.54
N GLU A 259 -5.22 0.03 5.73
CA GLU A 259 -4.65 -1.07 6.49
C GLU A 259 -5.76 -1.91 7.12
N ARG A 260 -5.75 -3.22 6.86
CA ARG A 260 -6.71 -4.24 7.34
C ARG A 260 -8.17 -4.03 6.94
N ASP A 261 -8.44 -3.00 6.13
CA ASP A 261 -9.78 -2.62 5.70
C ASP A 261 -9.87 -2.49 4.17
N LEU A 262 -11.08 -2.48 3.67
CA LEU A 262 -11.38 -2.03 2.30
C LEU A 262 -11.65 -0.52 2.30
N PRO A 263 -11.50 0.17 1.15
CA PRO A 263 -11.86 1.58 1.03
C PRO A 263 -13.27 1.87 1.58
N GLY A 264 -13.35 2.84 2.49
CA GLY A 264 -14.60 3.24 3.14
C GLY A 264 -15.00 2.40 4.36
N GLN A 265 -14.22 1.40 4.74
CA GLN A 265 -14.35 0.67 6.00
C GLN A 265 -13.39 1.22 7.05
N ASN A 266 -13.73 1.04 8.31
CA ASN A 266 -12.90 1.39 9.46
C ASN A 266 -13.09 0.38 10.61
N THR A 267 -12.89 -0.91 10.31
CA THR A 267 -13.01 -1.99 11.31
C THR A 267 -11.75 -2.11 12.16
N ALA A 268 -10.61 -1.76 11.58
CA ALA A 268 -9.32 -1.71 12.27
C ALA A 268 -9.12 -0.43 13.13
N GLY A 269 -9.93 0.61 12.89
CA GLY A 269 -9.89 1.86 13.66
C GLY A 269 -8.95 2.94 13.13
N PHE A 270 -8.22 2.68 12.05
CA PHE A 270 -7.24 3.62 11.48
C PHE A 270 -7.80 4.44 10.30
N ASN A 271 -8.76 3.88 9.54
CA ASN A 271 -9.17 4.38 8.23
C ASN A 271 -10.37 5.33 8.35
N THR A 272 -10.17 6.46 9.00
CA THR A 272 -11.23 7.45 9.29
C THR A 272 -11.43 8.48 8.19
N ASN A 273 -10.55 8.53 7.18
CA ASN A 273 -10.56 9.55 6.14
C ASN A 273 -11.44 9.18 4.94
N TYR A 274 -11.76 10.19 4.12
CA TYR A 274 -12.49 9.96 2.89
C TYR A 274 -11.70 9.08 1.92
N VAL A 275 -12.42 8.40 1.03
CA VAL A 275 -11.83 7.62 -0.06
C VAL A 275 -11.56 8.53 -1.26
N SER A 276 -10.32 8.61 -1.71
CA SER A 276 -9.95 9.38 -2.89
C SER A 276 -10.60 8.80 -4.16
N ASN A 277 -11.14 9.69 -4.99
CA ASN A 277 -11.60 9.35 -6.33
C ASN A 277 -10.56 9.69 -7.44
N GLN A 278 -9.38 10.18 -7.05
CA GLN A 278 -8.33 10.62 -7.96
C GLN A 278 -7.09 9.71 -7.91
N LEU A 279 -6.79 9.15 -6.74
CA LEU A 279 -5.62 8.30 -6.53
C LEU A 279 -5.98 6.83 -6.68
N PRO A 280 -5.06 5.99 -7.14
CA PRO A 280 -5.09 4.56 -6.92
C PRO A 280 -5.31 4.23 -5.44
N LEU A 281 -6.01 3.13 -5.16
CA LEU A 281 -6.29 2.66 -3.81
C LEU A 281 -5.60 1.32 -3.58
N GLU A 282 -5.10 1.11 -2.37
CA GLU A 282 -4.52 -0.16 -1.95
C GLU A 282 -5.01 -0.55 -0.56
N SER A 283 -5.54 -1.75 -0.43
CA SER A 283 -5.82 -2.38 0.86
C SER A 283 -4.70 -3.34 1.20
N CYS A 284 -4.14 -3.27 2.41
CA CYS A 284 -3.15 -4.25 2.85
C CYS A 284 -3.69 -5.05 4.05
N ASP A 285 -3.40 -6.37 4.05
CA ASP A 285 -3.85 -7.28 5.11
C ASP A 285 -2.87 -8.43 5.26
N THR A 286 -2.94 -9.14 6.36
CA THR A 286 -2.12 -10.30 6.67
C THR A 286 -2.82 -11.60 6.27
N LEU A 287 -2.04 -12.61 5.89
CA LEU A 287 -2.56 -13.95 5.63
C LEU A 287 -2.87 -14.70 6.93
N ASN A 288 -2.21 -14.35 8.03
CA ASN A 288 -2.46 -14.77 9.41
C ASN A 288 -2.81 -13.56 10.30
N ASP A 289 -2.51 -13.56 11.60
CA ASP A 289 -2.81 -12.42 12.48
C ASP A 289 -1.68 -11.39 12.56
N ASN A 290 -0.43 -11.79 12.29
CA ASN A 290 0.77 -10.95 12.42
C ASN A 290 1.33 -10.53 11.06
N TRP A 291 2.04 -9.38 11.02
CA TRP A 291 2.80 -8.97 9.84
C TRP A 291 4.12 -9.74 9.75
N GLY A 292 4.97 -9.68 10.78
CA GLY A 292 6.20 -10.45 10.87
C GLY A 292 5.99 -11.87 11.41
N PHE A 293 7.03 -12.70 11.29
CA PHE A 293 6.99 -14.06 11.82
C PHE A 293 6.68 -14.09 13.32
N ASN A 294 5.65 -14.86 13.69
CA ASN A 294 5.27 -15.14 15.06
C ASN A 294 5.05 -16.64 15.22
N ILE A 295 5.86 -17.27 16.09
CA ILE A 295 5.83 -18.72 16.30
C ILE A 295 4.54 -19.22 16.95
N GLY A 296 3.81 -18.34 17.65
CA GLY A 296 2.53 -18.63 18.28
C GLY A 296 1.33 -18.46 17.35
N ASP A 297 1.53 -17.88 16.15
CA ASP A 297 0.44 -17.58 15.22
C ASP A 297 0.19 -18.76 14.27
N SER A 298 -0.93 -19.40 14.45
CA SER A 298 -1.42 -20.50 13.61
C SER A 298 -2.78 -20.19 12.94
N ASN A 299 -3.24 -18.94 13.03
CA ASN A 299 -4.56 -18.53 12.54
C ASN A 299 -4.48 -18.08 11.06
N TYR A 300 -4.25 -19.00 10.16
CA TYR A 300 -4.17 -18.69 8.72
C TYR A 300 -5.56 -18.57 8.09
N LYS A 301 -5.80 -17.46 7.40
CA LYS A 301 -6.96 -17.30 6.50
C LYS A 301 -6.97 -18.41 5.45
N SER A 302 -8.14 -18.94 5.11
CA SER A 302 -8.28 -19.94 4.05
C SER A 302 -8.01 -19.32 2.67
N ALA A 303 -7.73 -20.16 1.66
CA ALA A 303 -7.64 -19.69 0.27
C ALA A 303 -8.95 -19.00 -0.17
N ALA A 304 -10.09 -19.53 0.25
CA ALA A 304 -11.41 -18.94 0.01
C ALA A 304 -11.56 -17.52 0.59
N ASP A 305 -11.04 -17.29 1.79
CA ASP A 305 -11.04 -15.95 2.40
C ASP A 305 -10.14 -14.99 1.60
N LEU A 306 -8.98 -15.46 1.13
CA LEU A 306 -8.06 -14.65 0.33
C LEU A 306 -8.66 -14.28 -1.02
N GLU A 307 -9.29 -15.23 -1.71
CA GLU A 307 -10.01 -15.02 -2.98
C GLU A 307 -11.15 -14.00 -2.79
N SER A 308 -11.98 -14.19 -1.76
CA SER A 308 -13.07 -13.27 -1.44
C SER A 308 -12.55 -11.86 -1.13
N ARG A 309 -11.44 -11.73 -0.39
CA ARG A 309 -10.82 -10.43 -0.10
C ARG A 309 -10.30 -9.75 -1.37
N LEU A 310 -9.65 -10.50 -2.26
CA LEU A 310 -9.17 -9.97 -3.54
C LEU A 310 -10.31 -9.48 -4.42
N VAL A 311 -11.37 -10.27 -4.55
CA VAL A 311 -12.58 -9.91 -5.30
C VAL A 311 -13.21 -8.64 -4.72
N ARG A 312 -13.37 -8.58 -3.40
CA ARG A 312 -13.94 -7.41 -2.73
C ARG A 312 -13.05 -6.17 -2.88
N ALA A 313 -11.73 -6.31 -2.79
CA ALA A 313 -10.80 -5.20 -3.03
C ALA A 313 -10.95 -4.68 -4.47
N ALA A 314 -10.94 -5.56 -5.47
CA ALA A 314 -11.11 -5.18 -6.88
C ALA A 314 -12.45 -4.46 -7.13
N GLY A 315 -13.55 -4.96 -6.53
CA GLY A 315 -14.88 -4.34 -6.62
C GLY A 315 -14.97 -2.98 -5.93
N ASN A 316 -14.15 -2.73 -4.89
CA ASN A 316 -13.97 -1.42 -4.25
C ASN A 316 -12.90 -0.56 -4.95
N ASN A 317 -12.52 -0.90 -6.18
CA ASN A 317 -11.51 -0.20 -6.99
C ASN A 317 -10.13 -0.15 -6.35
N SER A 318 -9.79 -1.10 -5.49
CA SER A 318 -8.55 -1.19 -4.73
C SER A 318 -7.67 -2.35 -5.21
N ASN A 319 -6.36 -2.21 -5.07
CA ASN A 319 -5.46 -3.34 -5.07
C ASN A 319 -5.54 -4.06 -3.72
N LEU A 320 -5.15 -5.32 -3.68
CA LEU A 320 -4.91 -6.07 -2.44
C LEU A 320 -3.41 -6.39 -2.33
N LEU A 321 -2.79 -5.91 -1.25
CA LEU A 321 -1.42 -6.22 -0.87
C LEU A 321 -1.47 -7.21 0.31
N MET A 322 -1.22 -8.51 0.04
CA MET A 322 -1.36 -9.59 1.01
C MET A 322 -0.03 -9.98 1.63
N ASN A 323 0.05 -9.90 2.96
CA ASN A 323 1.31 -10.06 3.70
C ASN A 323 1.61 -11.50 4.08
N ILE A 324 2.90 -11.81 4.00
CA ILE A 324 3.55 -12.99 4.62
C ILE A 324 4.71 -12.55 5.52
N GLY A 325 4.96 -13.33 6.59
CA GLY A 325 6.12 -13.16 7.48
C GLY A 325 7.06 -14.35 7.40
N PRO A 326 8.13 -14.32 6.57
CA PRO A 326 9.09 -15.42 6.46
C PRO A 326 9.82 -15.71 7.76
N TYR A 327 10.28 -16.96 7.92
CA TYR A 327 11.12 -17.38 9.03
C TYR A 327 12.46 -16.63 9.04
N PRO A 328 13.15 -16.55 10.19
CA PRO A 328 14.45 -15.85 10.26
C PRO A 328 15.53 -16.45 9.36
N ASN A 329 15.43 -17.75 9.02
CA ASN A 329 16.35 -18.42 8.09
C ASN A 329 16.06 -18.11 6.60
N GLY A 330 15.00 -17.36 6.28
CA GLY A 330 14.63 -17.00 4.91
C GLY A 330 13.67 -17.97 4.21
N GLU A 331 13.21 -19.03 4.88
CA GLU A 331 12.15 -19.88 4.31
C GLU A 331 10.77 -19.24 4.47
N ILE A 332 9.90 -19.47 3.50
CA ILE A 332 8.47 -19.12 3.59
C ILE A 332 7.71 -20.30 4.19
N ASP A 333 6.84 -20.01 5.17
CA ASP A 333 6.00 -21.02 5.79
C ASP A 333 5.18 -21.79 4.73
N PRO A 334 5.19 -23.13 4.73
CA PRO A 334 4.39 -23.96 3.82
C PRO A 334 2.89 -23.62 3.85
N GLN A 335 2.37 -23.11 4.97
CA GLN A 335 0.98 -22.68 5.08
C GLN A 335 0.68 -21.47 4.18
N PHE A 336 1.62 -20.53 4.05
CA PHE A 336 1.50 -19.43 3.10
C PHE A 336 1.60 -19.95 1.66
N VAL A 337 2.58 -20.80 1.38
CA VAL A 337 2.83 -21.35 0.03
C VAL A 337 1.57 -22.02 -0.52
N THR A 338 0.98 -22.94 0.25
CA THR A 338 -0.20 -23.71 -0.18
C THR A 338 -1.40 -22.79 -0.51
N ARG A 339 -1.67 -21.80 0.35
CA ARG A 339 -2.79 -20.88 0.16
C ARG A 339 -2.60 -19.94 -1.03
N LEU A 340 -1.39 -19.43 -1.20
CA LEU A 340 -1.06 -18.54 -2.32
C LEU A 340 -1.11 -19.29 -3.65
N GLN A 341 -0.67 -20.54 -3.70
CA GLN A 341 -0.80 -21.37 -4.89
C GLN A 341 -2.27 -21.62 -5.26
N ALA A 342 -3.12 -21.91 -4.27
CA ALA A 342 -4.56 -22.07 -4.51
C ALA A 342 -5.22 -20.79 -5.08
N VAL A 343 -4.88 -19.61 -4.55
CA VAL A 343 -5.33 -18.33 -5.12
C VAL A 343 -4.86 -18.17 -6.57
N GLY A 344 -3.61 -18.57 -6.86
CA GLY A 344 -3.07 -18.54 -8.22
C GLY A 344 -3.83 -19.46 -9.19
N GLU A 345 -4.20 -20.65 -8.76
CA GLU A 345 -5.04 -21.59 -9.54
C GLU A 345 -6.42 -20.98 -9.83
N TRP A 346 -7.05 -20.34 -8.86
CA TRP A 346 -8.29 -19.61 -9.03
C TRP A 346 -8.12 -18.46 -10.04
N LEU A 347 -7.09 -17.61 -9.87
CA LEU A 347 -6.80 -16.49 -10.76
C LEU A 347 -6.49 -16.93 -12.21
N SER A 348 -5.97 -18.15 -12.41
CA SER A 348 -5.75 -18.69 -13.77
C SER A 348 -7.05 -18.82 -14.57
N LYS A 349 -8.19 -18.94 -13.88
CA LYS A 349 -9.54 -19.09 -14.46
C LYS A 349 -10.32 -17.77 -14.47
N TYR A 350 -10.17 -16.97 -13.39
CA TYR A 350 -11.01 -15.80 -13.13
C TYR A 350 -10.26 -14.45 -13.29
N GLY A 351 -8.97 -14.47 -13.54
CA GLY A 351 -8.12 -13.27 -13.57
C GLY A 351 -8.57 -12.18 -14.56
N GLU A 352 -9.32 -12.55 -15.62
CA GLU A 352 -9.92 -11.57 -16.55
C GLU A 352 -10.85 -10.59 -15.82
N SER A 353 -11.58 -11.05 -14.80
CA SER A 353 -12.52 -10.24 -14.03
C SER A 353 -11.85 -9.40 -12.93
N ILE A 354 -10.53 -9.59 -12.74
CA ILE A 354 -9.73 -8.92 -11.70
C ILE A 354 -8.74 -7.93 -12.32
N TYR A 355 -7.79 -8.44 -13.14
CA TYR A 355 -6.69 -7.60 -13.66
C TYR A 355 -7.13 -6.60 -14.71
N GLY A 356 -6.61 -5.39 -14.60
CA GLY A 356 -6.93 -4.30 -15.52
C GLY A 356 -8.37 -3.80 -15.41
N THR A 357 -9.09 -4.21 -14.36
CA THR A 357 -10.46 -3.74 -14.11
C THR A 357 -10.48 -2.50 -13.23
N ARG A 358 -11.66 -1.88 -13.14
CA ARG A 358 -12.01 -0.87 -12.13
C ARG A 358 -13.22 -1.36 -11.32
N GLY A 359 -13.54 -0.71 -10.21
CA GLY A 359 -14.78 -0.94 -9.51
C GLY A 359 -15.97 -0.82 -10.46
N GLY A 360 -16.91 -1.75 -10.38
CA GLY A 360 -18.05 -1.78 -11.30
C GLY A 360 -19.14 -0.76 -10.96
N PRO A 361 -20.18 -0.66 -11.79
CA PRO A 361 -21.22 0.36 -11.65
C PRO A 361 -22.20 0.08 -10.50
N ILE A 362 -22.14 -1.09 -9.88
CA ILE A 362 -23.03 -1.48 -8.78
C ILE A 362 -22.25 -1.47 -7.48
N ALA A 363 -22.76 -0.75 -6.49
CA ALA A 363 -22.13 -0.66 -5.18
C ALA A 363 -21.94 -2.05 -4.54
N PRO A 364 -20.80 -2.30 -3.88
CA PRO A 364 -20.56 -3.52 -3.12
C PRO A 364 -21.65 -3.81 -2.08
N GLY A 365 -21.96 -5.09 -1.90
CA GLY A 365 -22.93 -5.53 -0.90
C GLY A 365 -22.58 -6.91 -0.33
N ASN A 366 -23.41 -7.41 0.59
CA ASN A 366 -23.21 -8.74 1.17
C ASN A 366 -23.23 -9.84 0.11
N TRP A 367 -24.04 -9.68 -0.95
CA TRP A 367 -24.16 -10.62 -2.07
C TRP A 367 -22.84 -10.77 -2.86
N GLY A 368 -22.04 -9.69 -2.96
CA GLY A 368 -20.82 -9.65 -3.74
C GLY A 368 -20.48 -8.23 -4.21
N VAL A 369 -19.80 -8.14 -5.33
CA VAL A 369 -19.32 -6.89 -5.92
C VAL A 369 -19.41 -6.94 -7.45
N THR A 370 -19.16 -5.80 -8.10
CA THR A 370 -18.92 -5.77 -9.55
C THR A 370 -17.56 -5.15 -9.85
N THR A 371 -16.91 -5.69 -10.90
CA THR A 371 -15.77 -5.04 -11.56
C THR A 371 -16.15 -4.73 -13.01
N GLN A 372 -15.39 -3.83 -13.65
CA GLN A 372 -15.66 -3.47 -15.05
C GLN A 372 -14.39 -3.27 -15.85
N LYS A 373 -14.45 -3.63 -17.12
CA LYS A 373 -13.41 -3.38 -18.11
C LYS A 373 -14.04 -3.27 -19.49
N ASP A 374 -13.73 -2.21 -20.21
CA ASP A 374 -14.31 -1.90 -21.52
C ASP A 374 -15.85 -1.92 -21.46
N ASN A 375 -16.51 -2.73 -22.29
CA ASN A 375 -17.96 -2.91 -22.31
C ASN A 375 -18.43 -4.12 -21.49
N LYS A 376 -17.62 -4.68 -20.61
CA LYS A 376 -17.94 -5.81 -19.75
C LYS A 376 -18.08 -5.36 -18.29
N VAL A 377 -19.13 -5.82 -17.64
CA VAL A 377 -19.32 -5.76 -16.18
C VAL A 377 -19.30 -7.20 -15.67
N TYR A 378 -18.37 -7.47 -14.76
CA TYR A 378 -18.25 -8.77 -14.10
C TYR A 378 -19.00 -8.70 -12.78
N VAL A 379 -20.03 -9.54 -12.64
CA VAL A 379 -20.83 -9.67 -11.42
C VAL A 379 -20.27 -10.83 -10.62
N HIS A 380 -19.60 -10.51 -9.53
CA HIS A 380 -19.02 -11.47 -8.60
C HIS A 380 -20.03 -11.80 -7.50
N VAL A 381 -20.53 -13.02 -7.48
CA VAL A 381 -21.55 -13.50 -6.54
C VAL A 381 -20.87 -14.36 -5.47
N LEU A 382 -20.55 -13.75 -4.33
CA LEU A 382 -19.79 -14.38 -3.24
C LEU A 382 -20.67 -15.02 -2.18
N ASN A 383 -21.81 -14.40 -1.85
CA ASN A 383 -22.67 -14.84 -0.77
C ASN A 383 -24.15 -14.68 -1.16
N TRP A 384 -24.64 -15.61 -1.98
CA TRP A 384 -26.02 -15.58 -2.43
C TRP A 384 -26.51 -17.00 -2.77
N SER A 385 -27.52 -17.49 -2.05
CA SER A 385 -28.05 -18.85 -2.22
C SER A 385 -29.33 -18.94 -3.06
N ALA A 386 -30.03 -17.80 -3.26
CA ALA A 386 -31.27 -17.79 -4.02
C ALA A 386 -30.99 -17.92 -5.54
N PRO A 387 -31.93 -18.51 -6.32
CA PRO A 387 -31.75 -18.69 -7.75
C PRO A 387 -31.86 -17.39 -8.56
N LEU A 388 -32.39 -16.34 -7.98
CA LEU A 388 -32.49 -15.00 -8.61
C LEU A 388 -31.70 -13.97 -7.85
N LEU A 389 -30.88 -13.18 -8.56
CA LEU A 389 -30.19 -12.03 -8.04
C LEU A 389 -30.73 -10.77 -8.71
N ALA A 390 -31.33 -9.87 -7.94
CA ALA A 390 -31.79 -8.56 -8.38
C ALA A 390 -30.71 -7.51 -8.15
N LEU A 391 -30.23 -6.91 -9.22
CA LEU A 391 -29.23 -5.85 -9.22
C LEU A 391 -29.89 -4.49 -9.50
N PRO A 392 -29.41 -3.40 -8.93
CA PRO A 392 -29.85 -2.04 -9.27
C PRO A 392 -29.71 -1.72 -10.76
N PRO A 393 -30.30 -0.61 -11.23
CA PRO A 393 -30.13 -0.16 -12.61
C PRO A 393 -28.65 0.09 -12.94
N VAL A 394 -28.24 -0.39 -14.11
CA VAL A 394 -26.93 -0.10 -14.69
C VAL A 394 -27.10 0.83 -15.88
N ALA A 395 -26.15 1.73 -16.08
CA ALA A 395 -26.15 2.62 -17.23
C ALA A 395 -25.97 1.80 -18.54
N GLY A 396 -26.88 1.99 -19.50
CA GLY A 396 -26.86 1.30 -20.78
C GLY A 396 -27.60 -0.04 -20.80
N LYS A 397 -27.66 -0.63 -21.98
CA LYS A 397 -28.39 -1.88 -22.24
C LYS A 397 -27.46 -3.08 -22.11
N VAL A 398 -27.86 -4.06 -21.32
CA VAL A 398 -27.24 -5.40 -21.31
C VAL A 398 -27.65 -6.14 -22.59
N THR A 399 -26.67 -6.61 -23.33
CA THR A 399 -26.89 -7.38 -24.60
C THR A 399 -26.75 -8.86 -24.39
N SER A 400 -25.95 -9.29 -23.43
CA SER A 400 -25.81 -10.71 -23.06
C SER A 400 -25.38 -10.86 -21.62
N ALA A 401 -25.68 -12.01 -21.02
CA ALA A 401 -25.17 -12.46 -19.74
C ALA A 401 -24.68 -13.90 -19.88
N GLN A 402 -23.48 -14.19 -19.39
CA GLN A 402 -22.91 -15.54 -19.44
C GLN A 402 -21.94 -15.78 -18.28
N MET A 403 -21.77 -17.03 -17.87
CA MET A 403 -20.74 -17.41 -16.92
C MET A 403 -19.36 -17.13 -17.49
N LEU A 404 -18.45 -16.57 -16.69
CA LEU A 404 -17.08 -16.30 -17.11
C LEU A 404 -16.36 -17.60 -17.46
N VAL A 405 -16.49 -18.61 -16.62
CA VAL A 405 -15.91 -19.93 -16.85
C VAL A 405 -16.98 -20.84 -17.53
N GLY A 406 -16.59 -21.47 -18.61
CA GLY A 406 -17.47 -22.37 -19.38
C GLY A 406 -18.44 -21.65 -20.32
N GLY A 407 -18.63 -20.34 -20.23
CA GLY A 407 -19.41 -19.53 -21.18
C GLY A 407 -20.93 -19.85 -21.23
N ALA A 408 -21.47 -20.57 -20.25
CA ALA A 408 -22.90 -20.90 -20.21
C ALA A 408 -23.75 -19.63 -20.13
N THR A 409 -24.77 -19.55 -21.01
CA THR A 409 -25.71 -18.42 -21.04
C THR A 409 -26.48 -18.32 -19.72
N THR A 410 -26.55 -17.11 -19.14
CA THR A 410 -27.35 -16.80 -17.97
C THR A 410 -28.60 -16.04 -18.40
N GLU A 411 -29.78 -16.53 -18.04
CA GLU A 411 -31.04 -15.83 -18.29
C GLU A 411 -31.06 -14.52 -17.48
N PHE A 412 -31.51 -13.43 -18.12
CA PHE A 412 -31.66 -12.14 -17.43
C PHE A 412 -32.85 -11.35 -17.96
N THR A 413 -33.33 -10.45 -17.14
CA THR A 413 -34.32 -9.43 -17.49
C THR A 413 -33.83 -8.08 -17.06
N GLN A 414 -33.91 -7.06 -17.93
CA GLN A 414 -33.55 -5.69 -17.62
C GLN A 414 -34.74 -4.75 -17.87
N ASN A 415 -34.99 -3.84 -16.91
CA ASN A 415 -35.95 -2.73 -17.05
C ASN A 415 -35.43 -1.50 -16.30
N ALA A 416 -36.26 -0.46 -16.17
CA ALA A 416 -35.89 0.78 -15.47
C ALA A 416 -35.54 0.59 -13.99
N ASN A 417 -35.98 -0.51 -13.35
CA ASN A 417 -35.75 -0.80 -11.93
C ASN A 417 -34.48 -1.64 -11.70
N GLY A 418 -33.84 -2.18 -12.74
CA GLY A 418 -32.62 -2.94 -12.61
C GLY A 418 -32.47 -4.13 -13.53
N VAL A 419 -31.59 -5.05 -13.13
CA VAL A 419 -31.30 -6.30 -13.84
C VAL A 419 -31.56 -7.48 -12.89
N ILE A 420 -32.36 -8.44 -13.34
CA ILE A 420 -32.57 -9.70 -12.62
C ILE A 420 -31.81 -10.79 -13.38
N LEU A 421 -30.91 -11.46 -12.67
CA LEU A 421 -30.14 -12.60 -13.15
C LEU A 421 -30.71 -13.89 -12.56
N LYS A 422 -30.90 -14.93 -13.41
CA LYS A 422 -31.18 -16.27 -12.95
C LYS A 422 -29.88 -17.03 -12.79
N LEU A 423 -29.43 -17.15 -11.54
CA LEU A 423 -28.14 -17.75 -11.22
C LEU A 423 -28.18 -19.27 -11.47
N PRO A 424 -27.14 -19.85 -12.08
CA PRO A 424 -26.99 -21.30 -12.08
C PRO A 424 -26.81 -21.82 -10.64
N ALA A 425 -27.08 -23.10 -10.41
CA ALA A 425 -26.84 -23.73 -9.13
C ALA A 425 -25.35 -23.58 -8.76
N ALA A 426 -25.05 -23.15 -7.52
CA ALA A 426 -23.68 -23.10 -7.04
C ALA A 426 -23.11 -24.52 -6.94
N SER A 427 -21.88 -24.73 -7.37
CA SER A 427 -21.13 -25.92 -7.01
C SER A 427 -20.70 -25.84 -5.54
N LYS A 428 -20.45 -26.98 -4.89
CA LYS A 428 -20.18 -27.05 -3.45
C LYS A 428 -18.93 -26.26 -3.04
N ASP A 429 -17.97 -26.13 -3.96
CA ASP A 429 -16.65 -25.52 -3.70
C ASP A 429 -16.44 -24.20 -4.46
N GLU A 430 -17.52 -23.64 -5.04
CA GLU A 430 -17.46 -22.40 -5.81
C GLU A 430 -17.58 -21.19 -4.86
N ILE A 431 -16.48 -20.47 -4.71
CA ILE A 431 -16.38 -19.32 -3.82
C ILE A 431 -16.97 -18.08 -4.49
N ASP A 432 -16.76 -17.94 -5.81
CA ASP A 432 -17.18 -16.79 -6.60
C ASP A 432 -17.81 -17.22 -7.92
N ARG A 433 -19.11 -16.99 -8.08
CA ARG A 433 -19.81 -17.17 -9.36
C ARG A 433 -19.73 -15.88 -10.16
N VAL A 434 -18.93 -15.90 -11.22
CA VAL A 434 -18.72 -14.70 -12.04
C VAL A 434 -19.60 -14.72 -13.28
N ILE A 435 -20.54 -13.77 -13.36
CA ILE A 435 -21.38 -13.54 -14.54
C ILE A 435 -20.83 -12.32 -15.29
N VAL A 436 -20.58 -12.48 -16.58
CA VAL A 436 -20.17 -11.41 -17.48
C VAL A 436 -21.39 -10.80 -18.13
N LEU A 437 -21.69 -9.54 -17.83
CA LEU A 437 -22.67 -8.74 -18.56
C LEU A 437 -21.96 -7.98 -19.67
N THR A 438 -22.35 -8.22 -20.92
CA THR A 438 -21.87 -7.41 -22.05
C THR A 438 -22.83 -6.24 -22.24
N MET A 439 -22.28 -5.03 -22.21
CA MET A 439 -23.03 -3.79 -22.39
C MET A 439 -23.07 -3.39 -23.87
N ALA A 440 -24.16 -2.81 -24.32
CA ALA A 440 -24.18 -2.16 -25.64
C ALA A 440 -23.09 -1.08 -25.71
N LYS A 441 -22.43 -0.97 -26.86
CA LYS A 441 -21.46 0.12 -27.07
C LYS A 441 -22.19 1.46 -27.03
N ALA A 442 -21.56 2.47 -26.42
CA ALA A 442 -22.10 3.83 -26.44
C ALA A 442 -22.21 4.31 -27.89
N GLY A 443 -23.43 4.64 -28.34
CA GLY A 443 -23.68 5.12 -29.69
C GLY A 443 -24.11 4.04 -30.71
N ALA A 444 -24.46 2.82 -30.28
CA ALA A 444 -25.13 1.81 -31.11
C ALA A 444 -26.65 1.88 -30.97
#